data_6d5868693587c74eb3978ceee2a83f79
#
_entry.id   6d5868693587c74eb3978ceee2a83f79
#
_cell.length_a   1.000
_cell.length_b   1.000
_cell.length_c   1.000
_cell.angle_alpha   90.00
_cell.angle_beta   90.00
_cell.angle_gamma   90.00
#
_symmetry.space_group_name_H-M   'P 1'
#
loop_
_entity.id
_entity.type
_entity.pdbx_description
1 polymer ?
#
loop_
_entity_poly.entity_id
_entity_poly.type
_entity_poly.pdbx_seq_one_letter_code
_entity_poly.pdbx_strand_id
1 'polypeptide(L)' 'MLPAPIPASKAELREVILPLLDESDEPFDDDNLIDYGLDSVRMMALAARWRKVHGDIDFVMLAKNPTIDAWWKLLSREVK' A
#
# COMPACT_ATOMS: atom_id res chain seq x y z
N MET A 1 -10.31 -16.05 -12.42
CA MET A 1 -9.04 -16.07 -11.66
C MET A 1 -9.03 -14.97 -10.62
N LEU A 2 -8.70 -15.30 -9.39
CA LEU A 2 -8.64 -14.30 -8.33
C LEU A 2 -7.35 -13.50 -8.43
N PRO A 3 -7.40 -12.19 -8.19
CA PRO A 3 -6.17 -11.38 -8.16
C PRO A 3 -5.25 -11.83 -7.02
N ALA A 4 -3.96 -11.61 -7.20
CA ALA A 4 -3.02 -11.88 -6.15
C ALA A 4 -3.34 -11.01 -4.92
N PRO A 5 -3.12 -11.53 -3.69
CA PRO A 5 -3.41 -10.76 -2.48
C PRO A 5 -2.48 -9.55 -2.31
N ILE A 6 -1.29 -9.59 -2.92
CA ILE A 6 -0.36 -8.46 -2.91
C ILE A 6 0.07 -8.17 -4.35
N PRO A 7 0.46 -6.91 -4.63
CA PRO A 7 0.99 -6.55 -5.95
C PRO A 7 2.29 -7.28 -6.26
N ALA A 8 2.49 -7.63 -7.51
CA ALA A 8 3.70 -8.33 -7.95
C ALA A 8 4.84 -7.39 -8.30
N SER A 9 4.56 -6.09 -8.42
CA SER A 9 5.58 -5.08 -8.74
C SER A 9 5.18 -3.75 -8.14
N LYS A 10 6.15 -2.83 -8.10
CA LYS A 10 5.86 -1.48 -7.62
C LYS A 10 4.83 -0.78 -8.51
N ALA A 11 4.87 -1.04 -9.82
CA ALA A 11 3.90 -0.48 -10.76
C ALA A 11 2.49 -0.96 -10.43
N GLU A 12 2.33 -2.26 -10.11
CA GLU A 12 1.03 -2.78 -9.71
C GLU A 12 0.57 -2.19 -8.38
N LEU A 13 1.50 -1.96 -7.45
CA LEU A 13 1.16 -1.31 -6.19
C LEU A 13 0.60 0.09 -6.45
N ARG A 14 1.22 0.86 -7.35
CA ARG A 14 0.69 2.18 -7.72
C ARG A 14 -0.73 2.05 -8.28
N GLU A 15 -0.97 1.05 -9.12
CA GLU A 15 -2.31 0.83 -9.68
C GLU A 15 -3.36 0.53 -8.62
N VAL A 16 -2.97 -0.14 -7.53
CA VAL A 16 -3.86 -0.41 -6.41
C VAL A 16 -4.12 0.87 -5.61
N ILE A 17 -3.11 1.70 -5.43
CA ILE A 17 -3.19 2.87 -4.56
C ILE A 17 -3.87 4.07 -5.23
N LEU A 18 -3.58 4.34 -6.50
CA LEU A 18 -4.10 5.53 -7.19
C LEU A 18 -5.61 5.68 -7.09
N PRO A 19 -6.42 4.62 -7.31
CA PRO A 19 -7.88 4.76 -7.19
C PRO A 19 -8.37 5.09 -5.78
N LEU A 20 -7.53 4.92 -4.77
CA LEU A 20 -7.88 5.21 -3.38
C LEU A 20 -7.63 6.66 -2.99
N LEU A 21 -6.97 7.41 -3.86
CA LEU A 21 -6.62 8.80 -3.59
C LEU A 21 -7.71 9.73 -4.14
N ASP A 22 -7.86 10.88 -3.49
CA ASP A 22 -8.85 11.87 -3.91
C ASP A 22 -8.27 12.91 -4.87
N GLU A 23 -6.94 13.01 -4.92
CA GLU A 23 -6.29 13.99 -5.78
C GLU A 23 -6.13 13.47 -7.19
N SER A 24 -6.18 14.39 -8.17
CA SER A 24 -5.98 14.03 -9.57
C SER A 24 -4.51 13.90 -9.93
N ASP A 25 -3.63 14.49 -9.15
CA ASP A 25 -2.18 14.39 -9.38
C ASP A 25 -1.63 13.09 -8.84
N GLU A 26 -0.71 12.47 -9.57
CA GLU A 26 -0.09 11.24 -9.13
C GLU A 26 1.07 11.56 -8.16
N PRO A 27 1.11 10.92 -6.99
CA PRO A 27 2.25 11.09 -6.09
C PRO A 27 3.49 10.41 -6.66
N PHE A 28 4.65 10.93 -6.30
CA PHE A 28 5.89 10.20 -6.50
C PHE A 28 5.99 9.08 -5.47
N ASP A 29 6.91 8.15 -5.69
CA ASP A 29 7.03 6.97 -4.83
C ASP A 29 7.39 7.32 -3.38
N ASP A 30 8.02 8.45 -3.14
CA ASP A 30 8.41 8.91 -1.80
C ASP A 30 7.46 9.97 -1.22
N ASP A 31 6.40 10.32 -1.93
CA ASP A 31 5.41 11.27 -1.43
C ASP A 31 4.51 10.64 -0.36
N ASN A 32 4.12 11.48 0.60
CA ASN A 32 3.19 11.06 1.64
C ASN A 32 1.79 10.92 1.05
N LEU A 33 1.28 9.68 0.99
CA LEU A 33 0.00 9.38 0.38
C LEU A 33 -1.18 10.03 1.10
N ILE A 34 -1.03 10.34 2.39
CA ILE A 34 -2.07 11.03 3.14
C ILE A 34 -2.32 12.42 2.57
N ASP A 35 -1.27 13.08 2.09
CA ASP A 35 -1.40 14.39 1.45
C ASP A 35 -2.18 14.32 0.14
N TYR A 36 -2.38 13.13 -0.41
CA TYR A 36 -3.11 12.89 -1.66
C TYR A 36 -4.49 12.29 -1.42
N GLY A 37 -4.96 12.31 -0.17
CA GLY A 37 -6.32 11.90 0.15
C GLY A 37 -6.48 10.49 0.69
N LEU A 38 -5.39 9.77 0.91
CA LEU A 38 -5.49 8.45 1.50
C LEU A 38 -5.83 8.58 2.99
N ASP A 39 -6.88 7.89 3.43
CA ASP A 39 -7.33 7.95 4.81
C ASP A 39 -7.04 6.66 5.58
N SER A 40 -7.29 6.71 6.89
CA SER A 40 -6.98 5.58 7.77
C SER A 40 -7.86 4.37 7.50
N VAL A 41 -9.10 4.58 7.06
CA VAL A 41 -10.01 3.47 6.74
C VAL A 41 -9.47 2.65 5.57
N ARG A 42 -9.00 3.34 4.53
CA ARG A 42 -8.41 2.68 3.36
C ARG A 42 -7.11 1.99 3.72
N MET A 43 -6.28 2.61 4.56
CA MET A 43 -5.04 1.98 5.03
C MET A 43 -5.32 0.73 5.85
N MET A 44 -6.34 0.75 6.70
CA MET A 44 -6.71 -0.43 7.47
C MET A 44 -7.16 -1.57 6.57
N ALA A 45 -7.92 -1.25 5.52
CA ALA A 45 -8.35 -2.26 4.56
C ALA A 45 -7.16 -2.89 3.83
N LEU A 46 -6.18 -2.06 3.44
CA LEU A 46 -4.96 -2.56 2.80
C LEU A 46 -4.16 -3.44 3.75
N ALA A 47 -4.02 -3.03 5.01
CA ALA A 47 -3.29 -3.80 5.99
C ALA A 47 -3.92 -5.17 6.19
N ALA A 48 -5.25 -5.23 6.29
CA ALA A 48 -5.98 -6.49 6.44
C ALA A 48 -5.76 -7.40 5.23
N ARG A 49 -5.76 -6.82 4.03
CA ARG A 49 -5.56 -7.57 2.80
C ARG A 49 -4.15 -8.16 2.71
N TRP A 50 -3.15 -7.32 3.00
CA TRP A 50 -1.75 -7.74 2.85
C TRP A 50 -1.28 -8.65 3.99
N ARG A 51 -1.92 -8.55 5.15
CA ARG A 51 -1.62 -9.43 6.29
C ARG A 51 -1.85 -10.91 5.97
N LYS A 52 -2.67 -11.21 4.99
CA LYS A 52 -2.92 -12.59 4.58
C LYS A 52 -1.66 -13.26 4.04
N VAL A 53 -0.71 -12.49 3.54
CA VAL A 53 0.56 -13.00 3.02
C VAL A 53 1.70 -12.69 3.99
N HIS A 54 1.78 -11.44 4.45
CA HIS A 54 2.80 -10.99 5.41
C HIS A 54 2.09 -10.74 6.74
N GLY A 55 2.04 -11.76 7.60
CA GLY A 55 1.24 -11.71 8.83
C GLY A 55 1.65 -10.65 9.84
N ASP A 56 2.82 -10.05 9.69
CA ASP A 56 3.29 -8.97 10.57
C ASP A 56 2.86 -7.57 10.11
N ILE A 57 2.23 -7.45 8.94
CA ILE A 57 1.78 -6.15 8.46
C ILE A 57 0.55 -5.70 9.24
N ASP A 58 0.58 -4.46 9.72
CA ASP A 58 -0.57 -3.87 10.39
C ASP A 58 -0.70 -2.40 9.98
N PHE A 59 -1.80 -1.78 10.44
CA PHE A 59 -2.09 -0.39 10.12
C PHE A 59 -0.96 0.55 10.57
N VAL A 60 -0.38 0.31 11.75
CA VAL A 60 0.66 1.19 12.28
C VAL A 60 1.88 1.22 11.38
N MET A 61 2.26 0.06 10.84
CA MET A 61 3.39 -0.02 9.91
C MET A 61 3.14 0.80 8.64
N LEU A 62 1.93 0.74 8.11
CA LEU A 62 1.59 1.50 6.91
C LEU A 62 1.50 3.00 7.20
N ALA A 63 0.91 3.36 8.34
CA ALA A 63 0.73 4.77 8.71
C ALA A 63 2.04 5.45 9.08
N LYS A 64 3.01 4.70 9.55
CA LYS A 64 4.30 5.23 9.97
C LYS A 64 5.08 5.82 8.81
N ASN A 65 5.03 5.17 7.65
CA ASN A 65 5.66 5.63 6.42
C ASN A 65 4.69 5.42 5.26
N PRO A 66 3.71 6.31 5.08
CA PRO A 66 2.66 6.12 4.08
C PRO A 66 3.13 6.54 2.68
N THR A 67 4.09 5.81 2.16
CA THR A 67 4.64 6.04 0.83
C THR A 67 4.66 4.73 0.04
N ILE A 68 4.63 4.86 -1.28
CA ILE A 68 4.70 3.67 -2.16
C ILE A 68 6.03 2.95 -1.95
N ASP A 69 7.14 3.70 -1.83
CA ASP A 69 8.46 3.11 -1.60
C ASP A 69 8.50 2.27 -0.32
N ALA A 70 8.02 2.83 0.79
CA ALA A 70 8.05 2.12 2.07
C ALA A 70 7.17 0.88 2.03
N TRP A 71 5.98 1.00 1.44
CA TRP A 71 5.05 -0.13 1.35
C TRP A 71 5.57 -1.21 0.42
N TRP A 72 6.21 -0.84 -0.67
CA TRP A 72 6.81 -1.82 -1.57
C TRP A 72 7.91 -2.63 -0.89
N LYS A 73 8.71 -1.99 -0.05
CA LYS A 73 9.73 -2.68 0.73
C LYS A 73 9.12 -3.75 1.64
N LEU A 74 7.95 -3.45 2.22
CA LEU A 74 7.26 -4.42 3.07
C LEU A 74 6.69 -5.57 2.25
N LEU A 75 6.12 -5.26 1.09
CA LEU A 75 5.42 -6.25 0.27
C LEU A 75 6.36 -7.12 -0.54
N SER A 76 7.54 -6.62 -0.87
CA SER A 76 8.51 -7.34 -1.69
C SER A 76 9.41 -8.27 -0.88
N ARG A 77 9.27 -8.29 0.45
CA ARG A 77 10.04 -9.21 1.29
C ARG A 77 9.68 -10.66 0.97
N GLU A 78 10.67 -11.53 1.11
CA GLU A 78 10.39 -12.96 0.97
C GLU A 78 9.53 -13.43 2.14
N VAL A 79 8.52 -14.22 1.81
CA VAL A 79 7.68 -14.85 2.83
C VAL A 79 8.38 -16.12 3.29
N LYS A 80 8.64 -16.21 4.59
CA LYS A 80 9.32 -17.37 5.15
C LYS A 80 8.34 -18.30 5.86
#